data_c4f7d242f3e0d012d2466f58f18f9d4e
#
_entry.id   c4f7d242f3e0d012d2466f58f18f9d4e
#
_cell.length_a   1.000
_cell.length_b   1.000
_cell.length_c   1.000
_cell.angle_alpha   90.00
_cell.angle_beta   90.00
_cell.angle_gamma   90.00
#
_symmetry.space_group_name_H-M   'P 1'
#
loop_
_entity.id
_entity.type
_entity.pdbx_description
1 polymer ?
#
loop_
_entity_poly.entity_id
_entity_poly.type
_entity_poly.pdbx_seq_one_letter_code
_entity_poly.pdbx_strand_id
1 'polypeptide(L)'
;MLNGPIEGTLEIFRKLKQIKNLPIYALTNWSAQTFPIARELYPFLGWFDGILVSGEEKTKKPHHRIYHLTAERFQLNPSTTLFIDDSLRNVNAAIECGYQAVHFESPEKLSLLLSDLNILKS
;
A
#
# COMPACT_ATOMS: atom_id res chain seq x y z
N MET A 1 3.39 -7.74 2.73
CA MET A 1 4.43 -8.78 2.67
C MET A 1 5.74 -8.24 3.24
N LEU A 2 6.34 -8.97 4.15
CA LEU A 2 7.56 -8.54 4.85
C LEU A 2 8.77 -9.42 4.55
N ASN A 3 8.62 -10.39 3.63
CA ASN A 3 9.70 -11.26 3.18
C ASN A 3 10.24 -10.76 1.84
N GLY A 4 11.40 -11.26 1.45
CA GLY A 4 12.01 -10.90 0.18
C GLY A 4 12.77 -9.59 0.23
N PRO A 5 12.83 -8.82 -0.87
CA PRO A 5 13.72 -7.65 -0.99
C PRO A 5 13.19 -6.43 -0.23
N ILE A 6 13.04 -6.58 1.08
CA ILE A 6 12.43 -5.56 1.93
C ILE A 6 13.27 -4.27 1.95
N GLU A 7 14.61 -4.40 1.89
CA GLU A 7 15.48 -3.23 1.91
C GLU A 7 15.27 -2.33 0.71
N GLY A 8 15.15 -2.92 -0.48
CA GLY A 8 14.87 -2.14 -1.69
C GLY A 8 13.50 -1.47 -1.63
N THR A 9 12.51 -2.16 -1.09
CA THR A 9 11.18 -1.62 -0.91
C THR A 9 11.17 -0.48 0.09
N LEU A 10 11.91 -0.61 1.20
CA LEU A 10 12.02 0.44 2.20
C LEU A 10 12.72 1.68 1.65
N GLU A 11 13.70 1.49 0.77
CA GLU A 11 14.37 2.62 0.13
C GLU A 11 13.40 3.42 -0.73
N ILE A 12 12.54 2.74 -1.49
CA ILE A 12 11.50 3.39 -2.29
C ILE A 12 10.53 4.13 -1.37
N PHE A 13 10.11 3.48 -0.28
CA PHE A 13 9.20 4.08 0.70
C PHE A 13 9.81 5.36 1.29
N ARG A 14 11.10 5.29 1.66
CA ARG A 14 11.79 6.45 2.20
C ARG A 14 11.82 7.61 1.20
N LYS A 15 12.06 7.31 -0.08
CA LYS A 15 12.03 8.33 -1.13
C LYS A 15 10.64 8.93 -1.30
N LEU A 16 9.61 8.10 -1.26
CA LEU A 16 8.22 8.57 -1.37
C LEU A 16 7.85 9.48 -0.18
N LYS A 17 8.34 9.18 1.01
CA LYS A 17 8.06 9.99 2.20
C LYS A 17 8.68 11.38 2.11
N GLN A 18 9.66 11.58 1.26
CA GLN A 18 10.28 12.89 1.07
C GLN A 18 9.49 13.77 0.11
N ILE A 19 8.52 13.21 -0.60
CA ILE A 19 7.68 13.97 -1.53
C ILE A 19 6.64 14.75 -0.72
N LYS A 20 6.65 16.08 -0.89
CA LYS A 20 5.71 16.94 -0.21
C LYS A 20 4.29 16.71 -0.71
N ASN A 21 3.34 16.63 0.20
CA ASN A 21 1.91 16.47 -0.09
C ASN A 21 1.57 15.14 -0.78
N LEU A 22 2.39 14.11 -0.56
CA LEU A 22 2.07 12.75 -1.02
C LEU A 22 1.77 11.87 0.19
N PRO A 23 0.50 11.70 0.56
CA PRO A 23 0.16 10.81 1.66
C PRO A 23 0.31 9.36 1.24
N ILE A 24 0.78 8.53 2.16
CA ILE A 24 1.02 7.11 1.93
C ILE A 24 0.27 6.32 3.00
N TYR A 25 -0.58 5.42 2.56
CA TYR A 25 -1.40 4.60 3.44
C TYR A 25 -1.11 3.13 3.23
N ALA A 26 -1.39 2.32 4.24
CA ALA A 26 -1.27 0.88 4.14
C ALA A 26 -2.63 0.22 4.32
N LEU A 27 -2.89 -0.79 3.48
CA LEU A 27 -4.03 -1.68 3.61
C LEU A 27 -3.47 -3.08 3.77
N THR A 28 -3.66 -3.68 4.94
CA THR A 28 -3.04 -4.95 5.27
C THR A 28 -4.07 -5.99 5.71
N ASN A 29 -3.79 -7.25 5.36
CA ASN A 29 -4.60 -8.39 5.78
C ASN A 29 -4.14 -9.03 7.10
N TRP A 30 -3.27 -8.35 7.87
CA TRP A 30 -2.93 -8.83 9.21
C TRP A 30 -4.16 -8.90 10.09
N SER A 31 -4.17 -9.87 11.01
CA SER A 31 -5.23 -9.95 12.00
C SER A 31 -5.08 -8.83 13.03
N ALA A 32 -6.19 -8.51 13.70
CA ALA A 32 -6.17 -7.54 14.78
C ALA A 32 -5.25 -7.97 15.92
N GLN A 33 -5.02 -9.28 16.07
CA GLN A 33 -4.17 -9.83 17.13
C GLN A 33 -2.68 -9.77 16.79
N THR A 34 -2.33 -9.97 15.51
CA THR A 34 -0.92 -10.00 15.10
C THR A 34 -0.37 -8.64 14.72
N PHE A 35 -1.23 -7.69 14.36
CA PHE A 35 -0.76 -6.37 13.92
C PHE A 35 0.06 -5.62 14.99
N PRO A 36 -0.34 -5.57 16.27
CA PRO A 36 0.47 -4.90 17.30
C PRO A 36 1.87 -5.48 17.41
N ILE A 37 2.00 -6.81 17.27
CA ILE A 37 3.30 -7.48 17.30
C ILE A 37 4.15 -7.05 16.11
N ALA A 38 3.57 -7.03 14.92
CA ALA A 38 4.26 -6.60 13.72
C ALA A 38 4.72 -5.14 13.83
N ARG A 39 3.91 -4.29 14.44
CA ARG A 39 4.23 -2.88 14.62
C ARG A 39 5.46 -2.67 15.50
N GLU A 40 5.64 -3.51 16.51
CA GLU A 40 6.84 -3.47 17.35
C GLU A 40 8.07 -3.97 16.61
N LEU A 41 7.91 -5.04 15.82
CA LEU A 41 9.03 -5.65 15.10
C LEU A 41 9.48 -4.84 13.88
N TYR A 42 8.59 -4.04 13.30
CA TYR A 42 8.85 -3.33 12.05
C TYR A 42 8.56 -1.84 12.23
N PRO A 43 9.53 -1.06 12.73
CA PRO A 43 9.31 0.38 12.99
C PRO A 43 8.87 1.18 11.78
N PHE A 44 9.21 0.73 10.55
CA PHE A 44 8.80 1.45 9.34
C PHE A 44 7.28 1.52 9.16
N LEU A 45 6.52 0.69 9.87
CA LEU A 45 5.06 0.77 9.83
C LEU A 45 4.54 2.11 10.34
N GLY A 46 5.31 2.79 11.18
CA GLY A 46 4.99 4.13 11.64
C GLY A 46 5.20 5.22 10.59
N TRP A 47 5.79 4.90 9.45
CA TRP A 47 6.01 5.86 8.37
C TRP A 47 4.75 6.12 7.54
N PHE A 48 3.73 5.26 7.64
CA PHE A 48 2.48 5.45 6.92
C PHE A 48 1.65 6.57 7.55
N ASP A 49 0.95 7.32 6.73
CA ASP A 49 0.02 8.36 7.20
C ASP A 49 -1.23 7.75 7.80
N GLY A 50 -1.55 6.52 7.46
CA GLY A 50 -2.63 5.75 8.06
C GLY A 50 -2.50 4.29 7.67
N ILE A 51 -3.00 3.41 8.53
CA ILE A 51 -2.98 1.96 8.29
C ILE A 51 -4.37 1.41 8.56
N LEU A 52 -4.93 0.68 7.60
CA LEU A 52 -6.18 -0.03 7.79
C LEU A 52 -5.87 -1.52 7.89
N VAL A 53 -6.24 -2.12 9.02
CA VAL A 53 -5.99 -3.52 9.31
C VAL A 53 -7.30 -4.29 9.08
N SER A 54 -7.31 -5.17 8.08
CA SER A 54 -8.54 -5.86 7.67
C SER A 54 -9.14 -6.71 8.80
N GLY A 55 -8.30 -7.27 9.66
CA GLY A 55 -8.78 -8.07 10.80
C GLY A 55 -9.66 -7.27 11.77
N GLU A 56 -9.50 -5.95 11.81
CA GLU A 56 -10.33 -5.07 12.64
C GLU A 56 -11.64 -4.69 11.95
N GLU A 57 -11.70 -4.77 10.61
CA GLU A 57 -12.84 -4.32 9.82
C GLU A 57 -13.76 -5.46 9.36
N LYS A 58 -13.43 -6.72 9.66
CA LYS A 58 -14.20 -7.91 9.28
C LYS A 58 -14.39 -8.04 7.77
N THR A 59 -13.50 -7.48 7.00
CA THR A 59 -13.41 -7.63 5.55
C THR A 59 -11.95 -7.57 5.16
N LYS A 60 -11.58 -8.15 4.03
CA LYS A 60 -10.17 -8.23 3.62
C LYS A 60 -10.04 -8.18 2.12
N LYS A 61 -8.82 -7.86 1.64
CA LYS A 61 -8.51 -7.97 0.22
C LYS A 61 -8.68 -9.42 -0.23
N PRO A 62 -9.24 -9.72 -1.39
CA PRO A 62 -9.64 -8.80 -2.45
C PRO A 62 -11.12 -8.44 -2.47
N HIS A 63 -11.83 -8.49 -1.34
CA HIS A 63 -13.23 -8.10 -1.32
C HIS A 63 -13.37 -6.61 -1.60
N HIS A 64 -14.31 -6.24 -2.47
CA HIS A 64 -14.49 -4.85 -2.90
C HIS A 64 -14.78 -3.92 -1.72
N ARG A 65 -15.48 -4.40 -0.71
CA ARG A 65 -15.84 -3.60 0.45
C ARG A 65 -14.62 -2.98 1.14
N ILE A 66 -13.48 -3.72 1.23
CA ILE A 66 -12.31 -3.19 1.91
C ILE A 66 -11.70 -2.00 1.15
N TYR A 67 -11.78 -2.01 -0.18
CA TYR A 67 -11.26 -0.91 -1.00
C TYR A 67 -12.13 0.34 -0.86
N HIS A 68 -13.44 0.17 -0.82
CA HIS A 68 -14.37 1.28 -0.60
C HIS A 68 -14.22 1.85 0.81
N LEU A 69 -14.08 0.97 1.79
CA LEU A 69 -13.87 1.38 3.19
C LEU A 69 -12.56 2.15 3.35
N THR A 70 -11.50 1.72 2.67
CA THR A 70 -10.21 2.42 2.69
C THR A 70 -10.33 3.82 2.13
N ALA A 71 -11.01 3.98 1.00
CA ALA A 71 -11.22 5.28 0.39
C ALA A 71 -12.03 6.20 1.31
N GLU A 72 -13.06 5.66 1.94
CA GLU A 72 -13.89 6.41 2.87
C GLU A 72 -13.11 6.81 4.14
N ARG A 73 -12.40 5.85 4.72
CA ARG A 73 -11.65 6.05 5.97
C ARG A 73 -10.61 7.14 5.84
N PHE A 74 -9.86 7.15 4.75
CA PHE A 74 -8.74 8.08 4.53
C PHE A 74 -9.11 9.22 3.60
N GLN A 75 -10.37 9.31 3.19
CA GLN A 75 -10.88 10.35 2.30
C GLN A 75 -10.08 10.40 0.99
N LEU A 76 -9.90 9.23 0.39
CA LEU A 76 -9.18 9.08 -0.88
C LEU A 76 -10.14 9.15 -2.05
N ASN A 77 -9.65 9.70 -3.16
CA ASN A 77 -10.30 9.54 -4.45
C ASN A 77 -9.61 8.37 -5.16
N PRO A 78 -10.27 7.23 -5.37
CA PRO A 78 -9.62 6.09 -6.01
C PRO A 78 -8.98 6.42 -7.35
N SER A 79 -9.60 7.29 -8.15
CA SER A 79 -9.09 7.62 -9.48
C SER A 79 -7.75 8.35 -9.46
N THR A 80 -7.38 8.96 -8.32
CA THR A 80 -6.10 9.66 -8.13
C THR A 80 -5.21 8.96 -7.12
N THR A 81 -5.56 7.74 -6.72
CA THR A 81 -4.81 6.94 -5.74
C THR A 81 -4.19 5.74 -6.44
N LEU A 82 -2.90 5.54 -6.22
CA LEU A 82 -2.20 4.39 -6.77
C LEU A 82 -2.12 3.29 -5.72
N PHE A 83 -2.67 2.13 -6.04
CA PHE A 83 -2.62 0.95 -5.20
C PHE A 83 -1.48 0.05 -5.66
N ILE A 84 -0.63 -0.38 -4.73
CA ILE A 84 0.54 -1.22 -5.03
C ILE A 84 0.45 -2.48 -4.18
N ASP A 85 0.48 -3.65 -4.80
CA ASP A 85 0.36 -4.92 -4.09
C ASP A 85 1.09 -6.02 -4.88
N ASP A 86 1.60 -7.01 -4.18
CA ASP A 86 2.28 -8.15 -4.80
C ASP A 86 1.32 -9.25 -5.25
N SER A 87 0.06 -9.17 -4.86
CA SER A 87 -0.97 -10.11 -5.30
C SER A 87 -1.74 -9.52 -6.48
N LEU A 88 -1.63 -10.19 -7.63
CA LEU A 88 -2.35 -9.76 -8.82
C LEU A 88 -3.87 -9.74 -8.59
N ARG A 89 -4.36 -10.68 -7.80
CA ARG A 89 -5.79 -10.75 -7.44
C ARG A 89 -6.24 -9.49 -6.70
N ASN A 90 -5.41 -8.99 -5.77
CA ASN A 90 -5.69 -7.77 -5.04
C ASN A 90 -5.62 -6.55 -5.96
N VAL A 91 -4.64 -6.53 -6.87
CA VAL A 91 -4.49 -5.46 -7.85
C VAL A 91 -5.72 -5.36 -8.74
N ASN A 92 -6.18 -6.50 -9.26
CA ASN A 92 -7.36 -6.53 -10.13
C ASN A 92 -8.61 -6.04 -9.40
N ALA A 93 -8.77 -6.44 -8.13
CA ALA A 93 -9.90 -5.98 -7.32
C ALA A 93 -9.86 -4.46 -7.10
N ALA A 94 -8.68 -3.90 -6.87
CA ALA A 94 -8.53 -2.46 -6.72
C ALA A 94 -8.93 -1.73 -8.00
N ILE A 95 -8.51 -2.24 -9.16
CA ILE A 95 -8.89 -1.66 -10.45
C ILE A 95 -10.41 -1.68 -10.62
N GLU A 96 -11.05 -2.79 -10.26
CA GLU A 96 -12.50 -2.91 -10.32
C GLU A 96 -13.20 -1.90 -9.42
N CYS A 97 -12.55 -1.47 -8.36
CA CYS A 97 -13.06 -0.46 -7.43
C CYS A 97 -12.69 0.98 -7.82
N GLY A 98 -12.08 1.16 -8.99
CA GLY A 98 -11.79 2.48 -9.52
C GLY A 98 -10.41 3.03 -9.21
N TYR A 99 -9.55 2.27 -8.54
CA TYR A 99 -8.18 2.68 -8.25
C TYR A 99 -7.30 2.55 -9.49
N GLN A 100 -6.26 3.37 -9.56
CA GLN A 100 -5.11 3.05 -10.37
C GLN A 100 -4.30 2.03 -9.58
N ALA A 101 -3.78 1.00 -10.22
CA ALA A 101 -3.10 -0.04 -9.48
C ALA A 101 -1.95 -0.63 -10.28
N VAL A 102 -0.91 -1.06 -9.56
CA VAL A 102 0.24 -1.72 -10.17
C VAL A 102 0.58 -2.97 -9.38
N HIS A 103 0.99 -4.00 -10.12
CA HIS A 103 1.42 -5.26 -9.53
C HIS A 103 2.88 -5.14 -9.11
N PHE A 104 3.16 -5.30 -7.83
CA PHE A 104 4.52 -5.27 -7.31
C PHE A 104 5.22 -6.60 -7.61
N GLU A 105 6.27 -6.56 -8.41
CA GLU A 105 7.05 -7.73 -8.73
C GLU A 105 8.45 -7.67 -8.12
N SER A 106 9.06 -6.49 -8.11
CA SER A 106 10.37 -6.26 -7.50
C SER A 106 10.54 -4.78 -7.22
N PRO A 107 11.43 -4.41 -6.27
CA PRO A 107 11.71 -2.99 -6.01
C PRO A 107 12.24 -2.28 -7.25
N GLU A 108 13.05 -2.94 -8.05
CA GLU A 108 13.64 -2.35 -9.27
C GLU A 108 12.56 -2.01 -10.28
N LYS A 109 11.63 -2.94 -10.54
CA LYS A 109 10.52 -2.70 -11.47
C LYS A 109 9.59 -1.61 -10.96
N LEU A 110 9.30 -1.59 -9.66
CA LEU A 110 8.47 -0.56 -9.06
C LEU A 110 9.13 0.82 -9.19
N SER A 111 10.43 0.91 -8.93
CA SER A 111 11.16 2.17 -9.04
C SER A 111 11.09 2.73 -10.46
N LEU A 112 11.28 1.85 -11.46
CA LEU A 112 11.16 2.26 -12.87
C LEU A 112 9.76 2.75 -13.20
N LEU A 113 8.74 2.04 -12.74
CA LEU A 113 7.36 2.43 -13.00
C LEU A 113 7.01 3.77 -12.36
N LEU A 114 7.44 3.99 -11.11
CA LEU A 114 7.18 5.25 -10.42
C LEU A 114 7.92 6.41 -11.09
N SER A 115 9.10 6.14 -11.65
CA SER A 115 9.83 7.13 -12.45
C SER A 115 9.08 7.46 -13.73
N ASP A 116 8.57 6.44 -14.44
CA ASP A 116 7.79 6.62 -15.66
C ASP A 116 6.50 7.40 -15.42
N LEU A 117 5.91 7.25 -14.24
CA LEU A 117 4.71 7.99 -13.85
C LEU A 117 5.03 9.38 -13.29
N ASN A 118 6.30 9.77 -13.26
CA ASN A 118 6.78 11.04 -12.71
C ASN A 118 6.49 11.21 -11.22
N ILE A 119 6.33 10.10 -10.50
CA ILE A 119 6.14 10.11 -9.04
C ILE A 119 7.49 10.19 -8.35
N LEU A 120 8.47 9.40 -8.83
CA LEU A 120 9.84 9.45 -8.36
C LEU A 120 10.73 9.95 -9.49
N LYS A 121 11.68 10.79 -9.15
CA LYS A 121 12.73 11.21 -10.08
C LYS A 121 13.89 10.22 -9.97
N SER A 122 14.36 9.77 -11.12
CA SER A 122 15.50 8.85 -11.17
C SER A 122 16.80 9.55 -10.82
#